data_342b89e7a54339463bc22bc1155fb6b8
#
_entry.id   342b89e7a54339463bc22bc1155fb6b8
#
_cell.length_a   1.000
_cell.length_b   1.000
_cell.length_c   1.000
_cell.angle_alpha   90.00
_cell.angle_beta   90.00
_cell.angle_gamma   90.00
#
_symmetry.space_group_name_H-M   'P 1'
#
loop_
_entity.id
_entity.type
_entity.pdbx_description
1 polymer ?
#
loop_
_entity_poly.entity_id
_entity_poly.type
_entity_poly.pdbx_seq_one_letter_code
_entity_poly.pdbx_strand_id
1 'polypeptide(L)'
;EVLSGAYDAFLGKEIDLTVAPAATAKAEDTKSSLEVQAEAEIKFGYCTEFIILLNKPFNVKAEMDFKAFLESIGDSIVCVADDDVVKVHVHTNDPGLAIQKALKYGALSNMKIDNMRLEHQEKLFKLSEKEAAQKKAEEEKAAQPPKEVGFLAVSVGDGLSEL
;
A
#
# COMPACT_ATOMS: atom_id res chain seq x y z
N GLU A 1 25.60 -8.97 -10.02
CA GLU A 1 26.46 -9.54 -8.92
C GLU A 1 26.03 -10.95 -8.51
N VAL A 2 24.73 -11.26 -8.31
CA VAL A 2 24.25 -12.61 -7.90
C VAL A 2 24.60 -13.69 -8.94
N LEU A 3 24.44 -13.38 -10.22
CA LEU A 3 24.75 -14.31 -11.31
C LEU A 3 26.26 -14.56 -11.48
N SER A 4 27.09 -13.56 -11.22
CA SER A 4 28.56 -13.72 -11.24
C SER A 4 29.03 -14.59 -10.08
N GLY A 5 28.47 -14.43 -8.88
CA GLY A 5 28.78 -15.27 -7.72
C GLY A 5 28.38 -16.72 -7.93
N ALA A 6 27.22 -16.99 -8.53
CA ALA A 6 26.79 -18.34 -8.87
C ALA A 6 27.69 -19.01 -9.92
N TYR A 7 28.18 -18.25 -10.91
CA TYR A 7 29.11 -18.75 -11.93
C TYR A 7 30.48 -19.04 -11.37
N ASP A 8 30.98 -18.20 -10.48
CA ASP A 8 32.28 -18.44 -9.80
C ASP A 8 32.23 -19.66 -8.88
N ALA A 9 31.11 -19.90 -8.19
CA ALA A 9 30.86 -21.11 -7.41
C ALA A 9 30.84 -22.38 -8.30
N PHE A 10 30.20 -22.30 -9.47
CA PHE A 10 30.15 -23.40 -10.43
C PHE A 10 31.55 -23.77 -10.99
N LEU A 11 32.44 -22.79 -11.14
CA LEU A 11 33.82 -22.97 -11.58
C LEU A 11 34.75 -23.48 -10.48
N GLY A 12 34.24 -23.75 -9.26
CA GLY A 12 35.04 -24.28 -8.14
C GLY A 12 36.01 -23.28 -7.55
N LYS A 13 35.79 -21.97 -7.73
CA LYS A 13 36.59 -20.94 -7.06
C LYS A 13 36.18 -20.88 -5.59
N GLU A 14 37.21 -20.83 -4.71
CA GLU A 14 36.96 -20.62 -3.27
C GLU A 14 36.24 -19.26 -3.06
N ILE A 15 35.03 -19.31 -2.48
CA ILE A 15 34.31 -18.12 -2.11
C ILE A 15 34.66 -17.82 -0.66
N ASP A 16 35.26 -16.65 -0.43
CA ASP A 16 35.56 -16.17 0.92
C ASP A 16 34.25 -15.79 1.63
N LEU A 17 33.75 -16.65 2.51
CA LEU A 17 32.55 -16.46 3.32
C LEU A 17 32.84 -15.76 4.66
N THR A 18 34.03 -15.19 4.85
CA THR A 18 34.34 -14.40 6.04
C THR A 18 33.65 -13.05 6.00
N VAL A 19 32.37 -13.05 6.31
CA VAL A 19 31.63 -11.82 6.71
C VAL A 19 32.10 -11.49 8.13
N ALA A 20 32.93 -10.48 8.27
CA ALA A 20 33.32 -9.96 9.59
C ALA A 20 32.05 -9.59 10.38
N PRO A 21 31.91 -9.96 11.68
CA PRO A 21 30.81 -9.56 12.49
C PRO A 21 30.86 -8.04 12.64
N ALA A 22 29.90 -7.34 12.03
CA ALA A 22 29.71 -5.92 12.24
C ALA A 22 29.38 -5.66 13.71
N ALA A 23 30.13 -4.76 14.29
CA ALA A 23 30.04 -4.32 15.67
C ALA A 23 28.60 -3.97 16.07
N THR A 24 28.23 -4.40 17.28
CA THR A 24 27.05 -3.99 18.01
C THR A 24 26.89 -2.47 18.04
N ALA A 25 26.07 -1.94 17.18
CA ALA A 25 25.53 -0.59 17.27
C ALA A 25 24.11 -0.67 17.84
N LYS A 26 23.84 0.21 18.79
CA LYS A 26 22.61 0.37 19.57
C LYS A 26 21.36 0.27 18.69
N ALA A 27 20.32 -0.38 19.26
CA ALA A 27 18.96 -0.35 18.75
C ALA A 27 18.47 1.11 18.73
N GLU A 28 18.58 1.75 17.58
CA GLU A 28 17.76 2.89 17.18
C GLU A 28 16.83 2.35 16.08
N ASP A 29 15.54 2.71 16.19
CA ASP A 29 14.45 2.35 15.28
C ASP A 29 14.89 2.34 13.81
N THR A 30 15.39 1.23 13.30
CA THR A 30 15.61 1.04 11.88
C THR A 30 14.29 0.60 11.25
N LYS A 31 13.49 1.58 10.87
CA LYS A 31 12.44 1.35 9.86
C LYS A 31 13.10 0.58 8.70
N SER A 32 12.49 -0.52 8.29
CA SER A 32 13.06 -1.35 7.23
C SER A 32 13.24 -0.49 5.96
N SER A 33 14.24 -0.77 5.14
CA SER A 33 14.48 0.00 3.91
C SER A 33 13.26 0.01 2.97
N LEU A 34 12.39 -0.98 3.07
CA LEU A 34 11.11 -1.08 2.37
C LEU A 34 10.06 -0.10 2.92
N GLU A 35 10.03 0.11 4.24
CA GLU A 35 9.13 1.09 4.86
C GLU A 35 9.51 2.52 4.51
N VAL A 36 10.80 2.83 4.48
CA VAL A 36 11.30 4.15 4.09
C VAL A 36 11.02 4.44 2.62
N GLN A 37 11.14 3.45 1.73
CA GLN A 37 10.81 3.61 0.31
C GLN A 37 9.31 3.77 0.09
N ALA A 38 8.48 3.03 0.80
CA ALA A 38 7.03 3.11 0.71
C ALA A 38 6.48 4.44 1.25
N GLU A 39 7.06 4.98 2.33
CA GLU A 39 6.72 6.33 2.84
C GLU A 39 7.16 7.44 1.87
N ALA A 40 8.25 7.26 1.13
CA ALA A 40 8.74 8.22 0.15
C ALA A 40 7.83 8.35 -1.09
N GLU A 41 7.03 7.34 -1.43
CA GLU A 41 6.09 7.37 -2.55
C GLU A 41 4.78 8.11 -2.22
N ILE A 42 4.40 8.23 -0.94
CA ILE A 42 3.17 8.92 -0.53
C ILE A 42 3.45 10.41 -0.31
N LYS A 43 3.33 11.20 -1.37
CA LYS A 43 3.53 12.64 -1.36
C LYS A 43 2.51 13.36 -0.45
N PHE A 44 1.25 12.98 -0.54
CA PHE A 44 0.15 13.50 0.26
C PHE A 44 -0.39 12.40 1.17
N GLY A 45 -0.41 12.65 2.48
CA GLY A 45 -0.63 11.62 3.48
C GLY A 45 -2.08 11.30 3.80
N TYR A 46 -3.02 12.15 3.43
CA TYR A 46 -4.44 11.98 3.78
C TYR A 46 -5.31 11.89 2.54
N CYS A 47 -6.09 10.81 2.45
CA CYS A 47 -7.23 10.71 1.56
C CYS A 47 -8.41 11.40 2.23
N THR A 48 -8.94 12.45 1.61
CA THR A 48 -10.01 13.28 2.16
C THR A 48 -11.20 13.26 1.22
N GLU A 49 -12.32 12.78 1.71
CA GLU A 49 -13.59 12.69 0.97
C GLU A 49 -14.69 13.41 1.72
N PHE A 50 -15.53 14.13 1.00
CA PHE A 50 -16.74 14.75 1.55
C PHE A 50 -17.72 15.15 0.47
N ILE A 51 -18.96 15.41 0.89
CA ILE A 51 -20.03 15.95 0.05
C ILE A 51 -20.34 17.35 0.54
N ILE A 52 -20.38 18.32 -0.38
CA ILE A 52 -20.85 19.68 -0.11
C ILE A 52 -22.34 19.73 -0.46
N LEU A 53 -23.18 20.06 0.49
CA LEU A 53 -24.59 20.39 0.27
C LEU A 53 -24.66 21.88 -0.05
N LEU A 54 -24.93 22.22 -1.32
CA LEU A 54 -24.82 23.59 -1.81
C LEU A 54 -25.90 24.51 -1.22
N ASN A 55 -25.50 25.67 -0.74
CA ASN A 55 -26.40 26.74 -0.30
C ASN A 55 -26.66 27.76 -1.40
N LYS A 56 -25.90 27.69 -2.49
CA LYS A 56 -25.94 28.61 -3.63
C LYS A 56 -25.59 27.86 -4.91
N PRO A 57 -26.04 28.33 -6.07
CA PRO A 57 -25.68 27.72 -7.33
C PRO A 57 -24.13 27.64 -7.50
N PHE A 58 -23.62 26.45 -7.75
CA PHE A 58 -22.21 26.20 -7.97
C PHE A 58 -21.92 26.37 -9.47
N ASN A 59 -21.62 27.62 -9.86
CA ASN A 59 -21.37 27.94 -11.26
C ASN A 59 -19.98 27.43 -11.70
N VAL A 60 -19.76 27.36 -13.01
CA VAL A 60 -18.52 26.86 -13.63
C VAL A 60 -17.27 27.59 -13.08
N LYS A 61 -17.38 28.88 -12.81
CA LYS A 61 -16.28 29.65 -12.24
C LYS A 61 -15.94 29.19 -10.81
N ALA A 62 -16.96 29.00 -9.96
CA ALA A 62 -16.76 28.52 -8.60
C ALA A 62 -16.17 27.11 -8.57
N GLU A 63 -16.58 26.25 -9.50
CA GLU A 63 -16.03 24.92 -9.68
C GLU A 63 -14.56 24.97 -10.09
N MET A 64 -14.21 25.80 -11.07
CA MET A 64 -12.82 25.98 -11.51
C MET A 64 -11.93 26.53 -10.40
N ASP A 65 -12.42 27.58 -9.69
CA ASP A 65 -11.70 28.18 -8.57
C ASP A 65 -11.49 27.19 -7.41
N PHE A 66 -12.46 26.32 -7.18
CA PHE A 66 -12.38 25.30 -6.14
C PHE A 66 -11.43 24.18 -6.55
N LYS A 67 -11.50 23.67 -7.79
CA LYS A 67 -10.58 22.66 -8.32
C LYS A 67 -9.13 23.18 -8.29
N ALA A 68 -8.88 24.38 -8.79
CA ALA A 68 -7.56 25.01 -8.78
C ALA A 68 -6.99 25.17 -7.34
N PHE A 69 -7.85 25.47 -6.38
CA PHE A 69 -7.46 25.52 -4.98
C PHE A 69 -7.06 24.12 -4.46
N LEU A 70 -7.84 23.07 -4.75
CA LEU A 70 -7.51 21.71 -4.34
C LEU A 70 -6.19 21.24 -4.98
N GLU A 71 -5.96 21.57 -6.26
CA GLU A 71 -4.69 21.30 -6.97
C GLU A 71 -3.48 21.97 -6.33
N SER A 72 -3.69 23.13 -5.70
CA SER A 72 -2.62 23.83 -4.99
C SER A 72 -2.21 23.19 -3.66
N ILE A 73 -3.08 22.37 -3.06
CA ILE A 73 -2.85 21.74 -1.75
C ILE A 73 -2.75 20.22 -1.79
N GLY A 74 -3.00 19.60 -2.94
CA GLY A 74 -3.06 18.15 -3.05
C GLY A 74 -2.97 17.63 -4.47
N ASP A 75 -3.21 16.33 -4.61
CA ASP A 75 -3.35 15.63 -5.89
C ASP A 75 -4.52 14.64 -5.88
N SER A 76 -4.66 13.84 -6.95
CA SER A 76 -5.71 12.83 -7.10
C SER A 76 -7.12 13.40 -6.89
N ILE A 77 -7.36 14.59 -7.45
CA ILE A 77 -8.56 15.35 -7.19
C ILE A 77 -9.73 14.83 -8.04
N VAL A 78 -10.82 14.49 -7.37
CA VAL A 78 -12.12 14.25 -8.00
C VAL A 78 -13.10 15.26 -7.41
N CYS A 79 -13.66 16.10 -8.26
CA CYS A 79 -14.68 17.09 -7.88
C CYS A 79 -15.80 17.00 -8.93
N VAL A 80 -16.92 16.42 -8.52
CA VAL A 80 -18.09 16.21 -9.36
C VAL A 80 -19.24 17.01 -8.77
N ALA A 81 -19.72 18.00 -9.52
CA ALA A 81 -20.84 18.84 -9.15
C ALA A 81 -22.13 18.32 -9.80
N ASP A 82 -23.19 18.31 -9.01
CA ASP A 82 -24.59 18.11 -9.40
C ASP A 82 -25.39 19.33 -8.93
N ASP A 83 -26.68 19.38 -9.21
CA ASP A 83 -27.52 20.56 -8.97
C ASP A 83 -27.44 21.08 -7.52
N ASP A 84 -27.52 20.18 -6.54
CA ASP A 84 -27.58 20.54 -5.11
C ASP A 84 -26.37 20.06 -4.30
N VAL A 85 -25.46 19.24 -4.92
CA VAL A 85 -24.37 18.62 -4.20
C VAL A 85 -23.06 18.61 -5.00
N VAL A 86 -21.94 18.69 -4.29
CA VAL A 86 -20.61 18.47 -4.90
C VAL A 86 -19.91 17.35 -4.14
N LYS A 87 -19.57 16.27 -4.83
CA LYS A 87 -18.72 15.20 -4.29
C LYS A 87 -17.25 15.55 -4.51
N VAL A 88 -16.49 15.51 -3.43
CA VAL A 88 -15.06 15.85 -3.43
C VAL A 88 -14.24 14.69 -2.90
N HIS A 89 -13.14 14.40 -3.60
CA HIS A 89 -12.06 13.55 -3.16
C HIS A 89 -10.74 14.25 -3.46
N VAL A 90 -9.81 14.27 -2.50
CA VAL A 90 -8.48 14.85 -2.67
C VAL A 90 -7.46 14.17 -1.75
N HIS A 91 -6.27 13.92 -2.26
CA HIS A 91 -5.12 13.55 -1.45
C HIS A 91 -4.35 14.80 -1.05
N THR A 92 -4.24 15.08 0.24
CA THR A 92 -3.59 16.30 0.75
C THR A 92 -2.86 16.04 2.07
N ASN A 93 -1.94 16.92 2.43
CA ASN A 93 -1.36 16.92 3.79
C ASN A 93 -2.16 17.82 4.74
N ASP A 94 -3.02 18.68 4.21
CA ASP A 94 -3.82 19.65 4.95
C ASP A 94 -5.33 19.51 4.71
N PRO A 95 -5.96 18.40 5.17
CA PRO A 95 -7.39 18.17 4.95
C PRO A 95 -8.27 19.29 5.51
N GLY A 96 -7.81 19.96 6.58
CA GLY A 96 -8.51 21.10 7.16
C GLY A 96 -8.68 22.27 6.20
N LEU A 97 -7.70 22.54 5.32
CA LEU A 97 -7.81 23.61 4.32
C LEU A 97 -8.85 23.28 3.25
N ALA A 98 -8.91 22.04 2.80
CA ALA A 98 -9.93 21.57 1.85
C ALA A 98 -11.34 21.74 2.43
N ILE A 99 -11.55 21.31 3.68
CA ILE A 99 -12.80 21.43 4.42
C ILE A 99 -13.18 22.90 4.60
N GLN A 100 -12.26 23.74 5.05
CA GLN A 100 -12.52 25.17 5.28
C GLN A 100 -12.90 25.91 3.99
N LYS A 101 -12.28 25.54 2.88
CA LYS A 101 -12.65 26.11 1.57
C LYS A 101 -14.03 25.64 1.12
N ALA A 102 -14.34 24.36 1.32
CA ALA A 102 -15.62 23.75 0.95
C ALA A 102 -16.81 24.37 1.70
N LEU A 103 -16.63 24.68 2.99
CA LEU A 103 -17.65 25.35 3.82
C LEU A 103 -18.11 26.71 3.28
N LYS A 104 -17.36 27.35 2.40
CA LYS A 104 -17.76 28.59 1.74
C LYS A 104 -18.88 28.41 0.71
N TYR A 105 -19.06 27.17 0.23
CA TYR A 105 -20.04 26.82 -0.79
C TYR A 105 -21.31 26.20 -0.20
N GLY A 106 -21.21 25.54 0.95
CA GLY A 106 -22.34 24.89 1.58
C GLY A 106 -21.99 24.13 2.86
N ALA A 107 -22.96 23.37 3.36
CA ALA A 107 -22.77 22.47 4.49
C ALA A 107 -22.06 21.19 4.03
N LEU A 108 -21.32 20.54 4.93
CA LEU A 108 -20.59 19.30 4.62
C LEU A 108 -21.32 18.08 5.16
N SER A 109 -21.28 17.01 4.40
CA SER A 109 -21.82 15.70 4.75
C SER A 109 -20.86 14.59 4.35
N ASN A 110 -20.99 13.40 4.95
CA ASN A 110 -20.22 12.20 4.64
C ASN A 110 -18.70 12.44 4.59
N MET A 111 -18.18 13.13 5.60
CA MET A 111 -16.76 13.40 5.69
C MET A 111 -15.99 12.14 6.11
N LYS A 112 -14.96 11.82 5.33
CA LYS A 112 -14.02 10.74 5.60
C LYS A 112 -12.61 11.24 5.38
N ILE A 113 -11.74 11.01 6.36
CA ILE A 113 -10.31 11.36 6.29
C ILE A 113 -9.52 10.15 6.74
N ASP A 114 -8.79 9.55 5.82
CA ASP A 114 -7.95 8.38 6.09
C ASP A 114 -6.47 8.76 6.00
N ASN A 115 -5.67 8.28 6.95
CA ASN A 115 -4.23 8.41 6.89
C ASN A 115 -3.65 7.27 6.04
N MET A 116 -3.31 7.58 4.79
CA MET A 116 -2.80 6.60 3.83
C MET A 116 -1.44 6.01 4.24
N ARG A 117 -0.64 6.74 5.03
CA ARG A 117 0.63 6.22 5.54
C ARG A 117 0.40 5.10 6.55
N LEU A 118 -0.58 5.24 7.44
CA LEU A 118 -0.96 4.19 8.39
C LEU A 118 -1.56 2.99 7.68
N GLU A 119 -2.46 3.20 6.71
CA GLU A 119 -3.02 2.11 5.92
C GLU A 119 -1.94 1.33 5.16
N HIS A 120 -0.94 2.02 4.64
CA HIS A 120 0.17 1.39 3.94
C HIS A 120 1.03 0.56 4.89
N GLN A 121 1.36 1.10 6.07
CA GLN A 121 2.10 0.37 7.12
C GLN A 121 1.35 -0.90 7.57
N GLU A 122 0.03 -0.81 7.78
CA GLU A 122 -0.78 -1.98 8.11
C GLU A 122 -0.78 -3.06 7.02
N LYS A 123 -0.83 -2.64 5.75
CA LYS A 123 -0.74 -3.58 4.62
C LYS A 123 0.61 -4.28 4.57
N LEU A 124 1.70 -3.54 4.75
CA LEU A 124 3.06 -4.10 4.79
C LEU A 124 3.21 -5.08 5.95
N PHE A 125 2.72 -4.73 7.14
CA PHE A 125 2.76 -5.61 8.29
C PHE A 125 1.98 -6.91 8.05
N LYS A 126 0.76 -6.84 7.51
CA LYS A 126 -0.05 -8.03 7.16
C LYS A 126 0.61 -8.90 6.08
N LEU A 127 1.34 -8.29 5.13
CA LEU A 127 2.11 -9.03 4.13
C LEU A 127 3.29 -9.76 4.77
N SER A 128 4.05 -9.09 5.63
CA SER A 128 5.19 -9.71 6.34
C SER A 128 4.75 -10.86 7.24
N GLU A 129 3.62 -10.75 7.93
CA GLU A 129 3.05 -11.85 8.72
C GLU A 129 2.66 -13.05 7.85
N LYS A 130 2.05 -12.80 6.68
CA LYS A 130 1.71 -13.87 5.74
C LYS A 130 2.95 -14.57 5.18
N GLU A 131 3.98 -13.82 4.81
CA GLU A 131 5.24 -14.39 4.33
C GLU A 131 5.94 -15.20 5.42
N ALA A 132 5.95 -14.72 6.67
CA ALA A 132 6.51 -15.46 7.79
C ALA A 132 5.73 -16.75 8.08
N ALA A 133 4.38 -16.71 7.98
CA ALA A 133 3.54 -17.89 8.14
C ALA A 133 3.75 -18.90 7.02
N GLN A 134 3.90 -18.43 5.78
CA GLN A 134 4.18 -19.30 4.62
C GLN A 134 5.55 -19.98 4.75
N LYS A 135 6.60 -19.24 5.12
CA LYS A 135 7.94 -19.80 5.35
C LYS A 135 7.92 -20.87 6.44
N LYS A 136 7.23 -20.63 7.56
CA LYS A 136 7.07 -21.65 8.61
C LYS A 136 6.33 -22.88 8.11
N ALA A 137 5.28 -22.72 7.31
CA ALA A 137 4.53 -23.85 6.75
C ALA A 137 5.36 -24.64 5.72
N GLU A 138 6.24 -23.97 4.95
CA GLU A 138 7.17 -24.64 4.04
C GLU A 138 8.28 -25.35 4.79
N GLU A 139 8.84 -24.76 5.84
CA GLU A 139 9.83 -25.39 6.71
C GLU A 139 9.26 -26.61 7.42
N GLU A 140 8.03 -26.56 7.94
CA GLU A 140 7.35 -27.72 8.54
C GLU A 140 7.08 -28.82 7.51
N LYS A 141 6.74 -28.48 6.27
CA LYS A 141 6.59 -29.46 5.18
C LYS A 141 7.91 -30.06 4.76
N ALA A 142 8.99 -29.27 4.73
CA ALA A 142 10.34 -29.75 4.40
C ALA A 142 10.94 -30.61 5.53
N ALA A 143 10.56 -30.37 6.78
CA ALA A 143 10.98 -31.17 7.93
C ALA A 143 10.25 -32.52 8.07
N GLN A 144 9.14 -32.72 7.33
CA GLN A 144 8.51 -34.04 7.28
C GLN A 144 9.35 -35.01 6.43
N PRO A 145 9.60 -36.22 6.92
CA PRO A 145 10.35 -37.22 6.13
C PRO A 145 9.63 -37.47 4.81
N PRO A 146 10.37 -37.58 3.68
CA PRO A 146 9.76 -37.79 2.38
C PRO A 146 8.93 -39.07 2.42
N LYS A 147 7.66 -38.98 2.04
CA LYS A 147 6.82 -40.16 1.88
C LYS A 147 7.40 -40.98 0.74
N GLU A 148 7.61 -42.28 0.97
CA GLU A 148 8.22 -43.19 -0.01
C GLU A 148 7.44 -43.28 -1.33
N VAL A 149 6.14 -42.99 -1.32
CA VAL A 149 5.28 -43.02 -2.52
C VAL A 149 4.24 -41.89 -2.43
N GLY A 150 4.17 -41.06 -3.48
CA GLY A 150 3.11 -40.08 -3.68
C GLY A 150 2.30 -40.38 -4.94
N PHE A 151 0.98 -40.34 -4.86
CA PHE A 151 0.11 -40.44 -6.00
C PHE A 151 -0.44 -39.05 -6.36
N LEU A 152 -0.27 -38.62 -7.59
CA LEU A 152 -0.92 -37.47 -8.16
C LEU A 152 -2.02 -37.94 -9.12
N ALA A 153 -3.29 -37.74 -8.75
CA ALA A 153 -4.39 -38.00 -9.65
C ALA A 153 -4.92 -36.66 -10.20
N VAL A 154 -4.97 -36.55 -11.52
CA VAL A 154 -5.61 -35.44 -12.23
C VAL A 154 -6.83 -35.99 -12.89
N SER A 155 -8.04 -35.58 -12.47
CA SER A 155 -9.28 -35.97 -13.10
C SER A 155 -9.86 -34.86 -13.95
N VAL A 156 -10.35 -35.23 -15.13
CA VAL A 156 -11.08 -34.35 -16.03
C VAL A 156 -12.48 -34.94 -16.20
N GLY A 157 -13.45 -34.42 -15.45
CA GLY A 157 -14.85 -34.83 -15.47
C GLY A 157 -15.38 -35.27 -14.10
N ASP A 158 -16.69 -35.13 -13.92
CA ASP A 158 -17.36 -35.26 -12.62
C ASP A 158 -17.36 -36.69 -12.03
N GLY A 159 -17.19 -37.74 -12.87
CA GLY A 159 -17.23 -39.13 -12.45
C GLY A 159 -15.98 -39.70 -11.76
N LEU A 160 -14.85 -38.98 -11.78
CA LEU A 160 -13.58 -39.38 -11.16
C LEU A 160 -13.23 -38.58 -9.91
N SER A 161 -14.04 -37.58 -9.58
CA SER A 161 -13.84 -36.71 -8.39
C SER A 161 -14.41 -37.34 -7.11
N GLU A 162 -15.17 -38.40 -7.20
CA GLU A 162 -15.84 -39.09 -6.06
C GLU A 162 -15.09 -40.34 -5.57
N LEU A 163 -13.92 -40.65 -6.12
CA LEU A 163 -13.02 -41.71 -5.68
C LEU A 163 -11.85 -41.16 -4.87
#